data_1ac93ef3bba6b4ef70d38474862c1552
#
_entry.id   1ac93ef3bba6b4ef70d38474862c1552
#
_cell.length_a   1.000
_cell.length_b   1.000
_cell.length_c   1.000
_cell.angle_alpha   90.00
_cell.angle_beta   90.00
_cell.angle_gamma   90.00
#
_symmetry.space_group_name_H-M   'P 1'
#
loop_
_entity.id
_entity.type
_entity.pdbx_description
1 polymer ?
#
loop_
_entity_poly.entity_id
_entity_poly.type
_entity_poly.pdbx_seq_one_letter_code
_entity_poly.pdbx_strand_id
1 'polypeptide(L)'
;MIYAGDSCWWEAYGSEIDIPAERWSCTRQAVQRFGVNHHVVYGEYNSGMRAIQFALWQGAKRVLLLGYDCSLENGTHWHGEHGKTKNPDSKKVGQWHRQFGQVSAEAKTAGVEIVNCSRSTALTCFERIGLEEALCSFAE
;
A
#
# COMPACT_ATOMS: atom_id res chain seq x y z
N MET A 1 1.20 9.88 -8.71
CA MET A 1 -0.05 9.59 -7.98
C MET A 1 0.27 9.43 -6.50
N ILE A 2 -0.63 9.92 -5.63
CA ILE A 2 -0.59 9.72 -4.17
C ILE A 2 -1.86 9.01 -3.76
N TYR A 3 -1.73 7.94 -2.98
CA TYR A 3 -2.84 7.17 -2.46
C TYR A 3 -2.77 7.06 -0.93
N ALA A 4 -3.83 7.48 -0.24
CA ALA A 4 -4.00 7.23 1.18
C ALA A 4 -5.45 6.84 1.47
N GLY A 5 -5.63 5.71 2.15
CA GLY A 5 -6.95 5.15 2.45
C GLY A 5 -7.72 5.94 3.51
N ASP A 6 -7.01 6.56 4.46
CA ASP A 6 -7.59 7.14 5.65
C ASP A 6 -7.81 8.64 5.53
N SER A 7 -8.99 9.14 5.90
CA SER A 7 -9.29 10.58 5.89
C SER A 7 -8.44 11.37 6.91
N CYS A 8 -8.09 10.76 8.04
CA CYS A 8 -7.20 11.37 9.03
C CYS A 8 -5.77 11.63 8.48
N TRP A 9 -5.30 10.79 7.56
CA TRP A 9 -4.02 11.04 6.88
C TRP A 9 -4.11 12.29 5.99
N TRP A 10 -5.18 12.41 5.21
CA TRP A 10 -5.41 13.60 4.36
C TRP A 10 -5.54 14.88 5.20
N GLU A 11 -6.19 14.80 6.36
CA GLU A 11 -6.31 15.92 7.30
C GLU A 11 -4.94 16.34 7.88
N ALA A 12 -4.10 15.35 8.21
CA ALA A 12 -2.81 15.59 8.83
C ALA A 12 -1.74 16.08 7.88
N TYR A 13 -1.72 15.58 6.64
CA TYR A 13 -0.61 15.73 5.70
C TYR A 13 -1.01 16.25 4.31
N GLY A 14 -2.29 16.26 3.97
CA GLY A 14 -2.74 16.62 2.63
C GLY A 14 -2.32 18.02 2.17
N SER A 15 -2.24 18.98 3.09
CA SER A 15 -1.77 20.34 2.80
C SER A 15 -0.25 20.46 2.62
N GLU A 16 0.51 19.45 3.06
CA GLU A 16 1.98 19.44 2.92
C GLU A 16 2.43 18.88 1.56
N ILE A 17 1.50 18.40 0.75
CA ILE A 17 1.79 17.84 -0.57
C ILE A 17 2.03 18.99 -1.56
N ASP A 18 3.27 19.17 -1.96
CA ASP A 18 3.74 20.21 -2.90
C ASP A 18 4.23 19.60 -4.23
N ILE A 19 3.54 18.59 -4.73
CA ILE A 19 3.83 18.00 -6.03
C ILE A 19 2.56 17.88 -6.87
N PRO A 20 2.64 18.07 -8.20
CA PRO A 20 1.52 17.94 -9.13
C PRO A 20 1.22 16.45 -9.36
N ALA A 21 0.53 15.81 -8.41
CA ALA A 21 0.19 14.41 -8.48
C ALA A 21 -1.31 14.20 -8.30
N GLU A 22 -1.89 13.28 -9.05
CA GLU A 22 -3.24 12.80 -8.77
C GLU A 22 -3.33 12.27 -7.35
N ARG A 23 -4.41 12.59 -6.67
CA ARG A 23 -4.68 12.23 -5.27
C ARG A 23 -5.89 11.32 -5.20
N TRP A 24 -5.75 10.18 -4.52
CA TRP A 24 -6.76 9.13 -4.46
C TRP A 24 -6.99 8.64 -3.04
N SER A 25 -8.24 8.35 -2.71
CA SER A 25 -8.64 7.71 -1.45
C SER A 25 -9.78 6.73 -1.65
N CYS A 26 -9.91 5.78 -0.74
CA CYS A 26 -11.06 4.88 -0.69
C CYS A 26 -12.16 5.36 0.27
N THR A 27 -11.97 6.42 1.02
CA THR A 27 -12.99 6.94 1.93
C THR A 27 -13.76 8.11 1.33
N ARG A 28 -15.09 8.03 1.38
CA ARG A 28 -15.96 9.13 0.92
C ARG A 28 -15.69 10.43 1.68
N GLN A 29 -15.33 10.33 2.96
CA GLN A 29 -15.00 11.50 3.76
C GLN A 29 -13.78 12.25 3.21
N ALA A 30 -12.72 11.54 2.80
CA ALA A 30 -11.55 12.16 2.17
C ALA A 30 -11.93 12.83 0.85
N VAL A 31 -12.73 12.16 0.01
CA VAL A 31 -13.22 12.70 -1.26
C VAL A 31 -13.99 14.01 -1.05
N GLN A 32 -14.93 14.03 -0.10
CA GLN A 32 -15.77 15.19 0.16
C GLN A 32 -15.02 16.37 0.78
N ARG A 33 -14.08 16.09 1.70
CA ARG A 33 -13.38 17.14 2.46
C ARG A 33 -12.15 17.70 1.73
N PHE A 34 -11.47 16.88 0.94
CA PHE A 34 -10.16 17.21 0.35
C PHE A 34 -10.16 17.20 -1.18
N GLY A 35 -11.28 16.87 -1.83
CA GLY A 35 -11.39 16.88 -3.28
C GLY A 35 -10.52 15.86 -4.00
N VAL A 36 -10.15 14.77 -3.30
CA VAL A 36 -9.37 13.68 -3.88
C VAL A 36 -10.25 12.74 -4.70
N ASN A 37 -9.68 12.02 -5.66
CA ASN A 37 -10.41 11.05 -6.46
C ASN A 37 -10.84 9.83 -5.62
N HIS A 38 -11.93 9.19 -6.00
CA HIS A 38 -12.51 8.08 -5.27
C HIS A 38 -12.19 6.72 -5.89
N HIS A 39 -11.50 5.87 -5.14
CA HIS A 39 -11.35 4.46 -5.42
C HIS A 39 -12.37 3.67 -4.58
N VAL A 40 -13.45 3.22 -5.21
CA VAL A 40 -14.51 2.48 -4.52
C VAL A 40 -14.02 1.06 -4.21
N VAL A 41 -14.01 0.73 -2.92
CA VAL A 41 -13.55 -0.59 -2.42
C VAL A 41 -14.40 -1.04 -1.24
N TYR A 42 -14.33 -2.31 -0.92
CA TYR A 42 -15.03 -2.93 0.20
C TYR A 42 -14.04 -3.55 1.20
N GLY A 43 -14.49 -3.73 2.43
CA GLY A 43 -13.69 -4.30 3.53
C GLY A 43 -12.78 -3.27 4.22
N GLU A 44 -12.01 -3.74 5.19
CA GLU A 44 -11.10 -2.93 6.00
C GLU A 44 -9.66 -3.37 5.79
N TYR A 45 -8.90 -2.60 5.04
CA TYR A 45 -7.50 -2.84 4.76
C TYR A 45 -6.69 -1.56 4.99
N ASN A 46 -5.39 -1.68 5.20
CA ASN A 46 -4.52 -0.50 5.29
C ASN A 46 -4.27 0.14 3.91
N SER A 47 -3.69 1.34 3.91
CA SER A 47 -3.42 2.09 2.68
C SER A 47 -2.50 1.35 1.71
N GLY A 48 -1.53 0.56 2.19
CA GLY A 48 -0.65 -0.24 1.35
C GLY A 48 -1.41 -1.33 0.57
N MET A 49 -2.28 -2.08 1.25
CA MET A 49 -3.14 -3.07 0.59
C MET A 49 -4.10 -2.42 -0.40
N ARG A 50 -4.65 -1.25 -0.04
CA ARG A 50 -5.52 -0.47 -0.93
C ARG A 50 -4.79 0.04 -2.16
N ALA A 51 -3.52 0.42 -2.04
CA ALA A 51 -2.70 0.82 -3.17
C ALA A 51 -2.47 -0.35 -4.15
N ILE A 52 -2.29 -1.57 -3.64
CA ILE A 52 -2.23 -2.78 -4.49
C ILE A 52 -3.57 -2.97 -5.21
N GLN A 53 -4.69 -2.96 -4.49
CA GLN A 53 -6.02 -3.10 -5.10
C GLN A 53 -6.31 -2.00 -6.13
N PHE A 54 -5.83 -0.78 -5.88
CA PHE A 54 -5.90 0.31 -6.85
C PHE A 54 -5.10 0.00 -8.13
N ALA A 55 -3.89 -0.53 -8.00
CA ALA A 55 -3.10 -0.93 -9.16
C ALA A 55 -3.80 -2.04 -9.97
N LEU A 56 -4.40 -3.03 -9.30
CA LEU A 56 -5.22 -4.07 -9.95
C LEU A 56 -6.41 -3.46 -10.70
N TRP A 57 -7.11 -2.54 -10.07
CA TRP A 57 -8.26 -1.84 -10.67
C TRP A 57 -7.87 -1.00 -11.89
N GLN A 58 -6.68 -0.41 -11.88
CA GLN A 58 -6.10 0.31 -13.03
C GLN A 58 -5.59 -0.61 -14.14
N GLY A 59 -5.69 -1.92 -13.98
CA GLY A 59 -5.30 -2.89 -15.00
C GLY A 59 -3.81 -3.20 -15.04
N ALA A 60 -3.07 -2.95 -13.95
CA ALA A 60 -1.67 -3.37 -13.84
C ALA A 60 -1.54 -4.87 -14.10
N LYS A 61 -0.51 -5.27 -14.85
CA LYS A 61 -0.17 -6.67 -15.09
C LYS A 61 0.88 -7.18 -14.11
N ARG A 62 1.67 -6.28 -13.58
CA ARG A 62 2.70 -6.55 -12.60
C ARG A 62 2.78 -5.39 -11.59
N VAL A 63 3.01 -5.72 -10.32
CA VAL A 63 3.16 -4.75 -9.24
C VAL A 63 4.46 -5.03 -8.48
N LEU A 64 5.33 -4.04 -8.38
CA LEU A 64 6.54 -4.10 -7.58
C LEU A 64 6.33 -3.36 -6.27
N LEU A 65 6.47 -4.06 -5.14
CA LEU A 65 6.31 -3.48 -3.81
C LEU A 65 7.66 -3.00 -3.28
N LEU A 66 7.72 -1.74 -2.84
CA LEU A 66 8.89 -1.15 -2.21
C LEU A 66 8.50 -0.64 -0.82
N GLY A 67 9.28 -1.00 0.21
CA GLY A 67 8.97 -0.59 1.59
C GLY A 67 7.80 -1.35 2.23
N TYR A 68 7.47 -2.55 1.74
CA TYR A 68 6.47 -3.45 2.32
C TYR A 68 7.15 -4.46 3.24
N ASP A 69 7.77 -3.98 4.30
CA ASP A 69 8.43 -4.78 5.33
C ASP A 69 7.42 -5.49 6.25
N CYS A 70 6.34 -4.81 6.63
CA CYS A 70 5.27 -5.30 7.49
C CYS A 70 5.78 -5.97 8.78
N SER A 71 6.79 -5.36 9.41
CA SER A 71 7.46 -5.81 10.63
C SER A 71 7.66 -4.64 11.59
N LEU A 72 7.73 -4.93 12.88
CA LEU A 72 8.09 -3.96 13.92
C LEU A 72 9.53 -4.14 14.44
N GLU A 73 10.30 -5.08 13.89
CA GLU A 73 11.66 -5.41 14.34
C GLU A 73 12.64 -4.22 14.21
N ASN A 74 12.46 -3.40 13.18
CA ASN A 74 13.30 -2.23 12.92
C ASN A 74 12.58 -0.89 13.20
N GLY A 75 11.61 -0.91 14.11
CA GLY A 75 10.74 0.23 14.41
C GLY A 75 9.41 0.16 13.66
N THR A 76 8.53 1.12 13.92
CA THR A 76 7.18 1.15 13.37
C THR A 76 7.17 1.53 11.88
N HIS A 77 8.05 2.45 11.49
CA HIS A 77 8.20 2.94 10.11
C HIS A 77 9.65 3.37 9.87
N TRP A 78 10.12 3.29 8.62
CA TRP A 78 11.47 3.71 8.24
C TRP A 78 11.77 5.19 8.58
N HIS A 79 10.75 6.04 8.62
CA HIS A 79 10.85 7.47 8.97
C HIS A 79 10.55 7.77 10.44
N GLY A 80 10.42 6.75 11.31
CA GLY A 80 10.02 6.88 12.69
C GLY A 80 8.51 6.84 12.91
N GLU A 81 8.07 7.10 14.13
CA GLU A 81 6.65 7.05 14.48
C GLU A 81 5.86 8.23 13.91
N HIS A 82 4.61 7.97 13.56
CA HIS A 82 3.69 9.03 13.19
C HIS A 82 3.33 9.90 14.39
N GLY A 83 3.67 11.18 14.34
CA GLY A 83 3.30 12.14 15.39
C GLY A 83 1.83 12.59 15.34
N LYS A 84 1.18 12.52 14.17
CA LYS A 84 -0.18 13.02 13.93
C LYS A 84 -1.24 11.93 13.78
N THR A 85 -0.83 10.67 13.58
CA THR A 85 -1.72 9.51 13.38
C THR A 85 -1.29 8.35 14.27
N LYS A 86 -2.16 7.33 14.41
CA LYS A 86 -1.84 6.16 15.24
C LYS A 86 -0.80 5.27 14.57
N ASN A 87 0.11 4.74 15.38
CA ASN A 87 1.07 3.72 14.98
C ASN A 87 0.47 2.31 15.19
N PRO A 88 0.83 1.31 14.36
CA PRO A 88 0.37 -0.05 14.53
C PRO A 88 1.05 -0.73 15.74
N ASP A 89 0.33 -1.66 16.35
CA ASP A 89 0.86 -2.61 17.32
C ASP A 89 1.06 -4.00 16.68
N SER A 90 1.64 -4.95 17.42
CA SER A 90 1.90 -6.31 16.95
C SER A 90 0.63 -7.06 16.55
N LYS A 91 -0.49 -6.82 17.25
CA LYS A 91 -1.79 -7.41 16.93
C LYS A 91 -2.29 -6.91 15.57
N LYS A 92 -2.12 -5.62 15.31
CA LYS A 92 -2.51 -4.99 14.04
C LYS A 92 -1.65 -5.49 12.88
N VAL A 93 -0.34 -5.61 13.08
CA VAL A 93 0.59 -6.19 12.10
C VAL A 93 0.22 -7.63 11.79
N GLY A 94 -0.08 -8.48 12.79
CA GLY A 94 -0.54 -9.85 12.58
C GLY A 94 -1.88 -9.94 11.81
N GLN A 95 -2.78 -8.98 12.00
CA GLN A 95 -3.99 -8.85 11.17
C GLN A 95 -3.62 -8.53 9.71
N TRP A 96 -2.70 -7.59 9.48
CA TRP A 96 -2.25 -7.21 8.14
C TRP A 96 -1.60 -8.36 7.39
N HIS A 97 -0.81 -9.21 8.03
CA HIS A 97 -0.24 -10.41 7.38
C HIS A 97 -1.33 -11.28 6.75
N ARG A 98 -2.42 -11.55 7.49
CA ARG A 98 -3.55 -12.33 6.95
C ARG A 98 -4.25 -11.61 5.81
N GLN A 99 -4.45 -10.31 5.93
CA GLN A 99 -5.11 -9.49 4.91
C GLN A 99 -4.26 -9.36 3.62
N PHE A 100 -2.93 -9.24 3.74
CA PHE A 100 -2.04 -9.29 2.57
C PHE A 100 -2.12 -10.63 1.84
N GLY A 101 -2.30 -11.74 2.56
CA GLY A 101 -2.58 -13.04 1.96
C GLY A 101 -3.85 -13.05 1.11
N GLN A 102 -4.90 -12.37 1.56
CA GLN A 102 -6.14 -12.20 0.78
C GLN A 102 -5.91 -11.38 -0.49
N VAL A 103 -5.20 -10.25 -0.37
CA VAL A 103 -4.86 -9.39 -1.53
C VAL A 103 -3.97 -10.14 -2.53
N SER A 104 -3.04 -10.98 -2.05
CA SER A 104 -2.23 -11.85 -2.91
C SER A 104 -3.12 -12.84 -3.71
N ALA A 105 -4.13 -13.43 -3.07
CA ALA A 105 -5.06 -14.32 -3.73
C ALA A 105 -5.93 -13.59 -4.77
N GLU A 106 -6.41 -12.37 -4.45
CA GLU A 106 -7.13 -11.50 -5.39
C GLU A 106 -6.28 -11.22 -6.65
N ALA A 107 -5.00 -10.85 -6.47
CA ALA A 107 -4.09 -10.59 -7.56
C ALA A 107 -3.86 -11.83 -8.45
N LYS A 108 -3.63 -12.99 -7.84
CA LYS A 108 -3.49 -14.26 -8.58
C LYS A 108 -4.73 -14.59 -9.41
N THR A 109 -5.91 -14.38 -8.85
CA THR A 109 -7.18 -14.59 -9.56
C THR A 109 -7.33 -13.63 -10.74
N ALA A 110 -6.83 -12.39 -10.58
CA ALA A 110 -6.82 -11.38 -11.64
C ALA A 110 -5.68 -11.59 -12.69
N GLY A 111 -4.83 -12.60 -12.51
CA GLY A 111 -3.67 -12.84 -13.37
C GLY A 111 -2.60 -11.76 -13.27
N VAL A 112 -2.49 -11.12 -12.11
CA VAL A 112 -1.50 -10.05 -11.86
C VAL A 112 -0.37 -10.58 -11.00
N GLU A 113 0.85 -10.40 -11.47
CA GLU A 113 2.06 -10.72 -10.71
C GLU A 113 2.35 -9.62 -9.69
N ILE A 114 2.59 -10.02 -8.45
CA ILE A 114 3.08 -9.12 -7.40
C ILE A 114 4.38 -9.66 -6.83
N VAL A 115 5.44 -8.85 -6.89
CA VAL A 115 6.73 -9.17 -6.28
C VAL A 115 7.09 -8.14 -5.21
N ASN A 116 7.67 -8.59 -4.11
CA ASN A 116 8.12 -7.72 -3.04
C ASN A 116 9.62 -7.46 -3.17
N CYS A 117 9.97 -6.24 -3.58
CA CYS A 117 11.34 -5.78 -3.76
C CYS A 117 11.87 -5.02 -2.53
N SER A 118 11.20 -5.13 -1.38
CA SER A 118 11.67 -4.54 -0.12
C SER A 118 12.96 -5.21 0.34
N ARG A 119 13.89 -4.42 0.89
CA ARG A 119 15.19 -4.94 1.40
C ARG A 119 15.02 -5.99 2.49
N SER A 120 14.00 -5.82 3.32
CA SER A 120 13.57 -6.77 4.34
C SER A 120 12.05 -6.81 4.33
N THR A 121 11.46 -7.99 4.58
CA THR A 121 10.01 -8.13 4.68
C THR A 121 9.64 -9.36 5.52
N ALA A 122 8.60 -9.22 6.33
CA ALA A 122 7.95 -10.32 7.03
C ALA A 122 6.74 -10.88 6.23
N LEU A 123 6.40 -10.29 5.08
CA LEU A 123 5.34 -10.78 4.21
C LEU A 123 5.85 -11.96 3.39
N THR A 124 5.27 -13.15 3.63
CA THR A 124 5.59 -14.39 2.92
C THR A 124 4.61 -14.70 1.78
N CYS A 125 3.55 -13.90 1.62
CA CYS A 125 2.52 -14.11 0.60
C CYS A 125 2.90 -13.60 -0.80
N PHE A 126 3.98 -12.83 -0.93
CA PHE A 126 4.54 -12.36 -2.17
C PHE A 126 5.96 -12.91 -2.36
N GLU A 127 6.31 -13.25 -3.58
CA GLU A 127 7.69 -13.58 -3.93
C GLU A 127 8.60 -12.39 -3.66
N ARG A 128 9.78 -12.64 -3.06
CA ARG A 128 10.77 -11.60 -2.79
C ARG A 128 11.92 -11.74 -3.77
N ILE A 129 12.14 -10.70 -4.57
CA ILE A 129 13.29 -10.59 -5.48
C ILE A 129 13.94 -9.21 -5.38
N GLY A 130 15.18 -9.09 -5.85
CA GLY A 130 15.85 -7.79 -5.92
C GLY A 130 15.14 -6.84 -6.91
N LEU A 131 15.16 -5.53 -6.63
CA LEU A 131 14.54 -4.54 -7.51
C LEU A 131 15.17 -4.56 -8.91
N GLU A 132 16.48 -4.65 -8.99
CA GLU A 132 17.22 -4.71 -10.26
C GLU A 132 16.83 -5.92 -11.09
N GLU A 133 16.75 -7.11 -10.45
CA GLU A 133 16.28 -8.34 -11.08
C GLU A 133 14.82 -8.21 -11.55
N ALA A 134 13.96 -7.65 -10.70
CA ALA A 134 12.56 -7.40 -11.06
C ALA A 134 12.42 -6.48 -12.27
N LEU A 135 13.28 -5.46 -12.39
CA LEU A 135 13.26 -4.52 -13.52
C LEU A 135 13.84 -5.15 -14.79
N CYS A 136 14.88 -5.97 -14.71
CA CYS A 136 15.46 -6.66 -15.87
C CYS A 136 14.47 -7.63 -16.52
N SER A 137 13.64 -8.30 -15.74
CA SER A 137 12.63 -9.22 -16.26
C SER A 137 11.43 -8.56 -16.96
N PHE A 138 11.41 -7.21 -17.07
CA PHE A 138 10.48 -6.46 -17.93
C PHE A 138 10.96 -6.31 -19.38
N ALA A 139 12.22 -6.63 -19.67
CA ALA A 139 12.83 -6.37 -20.98
C ALA A 139 12.69 -7.55 -21.97
N GLU A 140 12.02 -8.63 -21.54
CA GLU A 140 11.70 -9.80 -22.36
C GLU A 140 10.19 -9.84 -22.69
#